data_90c373b1b237c1cb1a485672b3cf2225
#
_entry.id   90c373b1b237c1cb1a485672b3cf2225
#
_cell.length_a   1.000
_cell.length_b   1.000
_cell.length_c   1.000
_cell.angle_alpha   90.00
_cell.angle_beta   90.00
_cell.angle_gamma   90.00
#
_symmetry.space_group_name_H-M   'P 1'
#
loop_
_entity.id
_entity.type
_entity.pdbx_description
1 polymer ?
#
loop_
_entity_poly.entity_id
_entity_poly.type
_entity_poly.pdbx_seq_one_letter_code
_entity_poly.pdbx_strand_id
1 'polypeptide(L)'
;MKNLYEYSDRLNAPLVAFNHIASPDNFPILPHWHYFLEIIHILEGEVETVCGNYVYILHPGDIIIFFPQLIHSIYKLDGKDNKLSGLDKSKPASKVSQEKDIYNPKYNLEHNSIMPVPEKGTIKEEYHIKYQVLKFDLNFLNINTSCKTRFLKIFELAYSKNPEYLYFSSGMLKDLPIYEIFNTCIEELNTKNYGYDIVVCSHISTLLSYFARNWIGRGLDIDETIRTSNNPSDAFAGITEYIEKHYNEPLRINELAEMCGMSYSNFARLFKQTYHQSCKEYIEFIRLNKVEDLLLMTNIDLTYISHETGFADCSHLIRTFKKWKGITPKQWRNKNEK
;
A
#
# COMPACT_ATOMS: atom_id res chain seq x y z
N MET A 1 -5.88 -8.55 11.88
CA MET A 1 -5.52 -7.59 10.83
C MET A 1 -4.68 -6.41 11.36
N LYS A 2 -5.00 -5.78 12.51
CA LYS A 2 -4.19 -4.63 13.01
C LYS A 2 -2.70 -4.93 13.23
N ASN A 3 -2.33 -6.15 13.52
CA ASN A 3 -0.93 -6.54 13.78
C ASN A 3 -0.08 -6.75 12.52
N LEU A 4 -0.70 -6.67 11.32
CA LEU A 4 -0.03 -6.86 10.04
C LEU A 4 0.08 -5.56 9.23
N TYR A 5 -0.32 -4.41 9.81
CA TYR A 5 -0.23 -3.13 9.13
C TYR A 5 1.22 -2.66 9.06
N GLU A 6 1.66 -2.30 7.87
CA GLU A 6 2.96 -1.67 7.65
C GLU A 6 2.89 -0.18 8.03
N TYR A 7 3.58 0.20 9.11
CA TYR A 7 3.57 1.58 9.62
C TYR A 7 4.43 2.56 8.82
N SER A 8 4.95 2.18 7.68
CA SER A 8 5.73 3.05 6.78
C SER A 8 4.85 3.98 5.95
N ASP A 9 3.55 3.69 5.81
CA ASP A 9 2.63 4.56 5.09
C ASP A 9 2.49 5.90 5.80
N ARG A 10 2.96 6.96 5.15
CA ARG A 10 2.80 8.33 5.60
C ARG A 10 1.90 9.07 4.64
N LEU A 11 0.79 9.60 5.13
CA LEU A 11 -0.12 10.40 4.29
C LEU A 11 0.54 11.68 3.76
N ASN A 12 1.56 12.20 4.46
CA ASN A 12 2.35 13.33 3.96
C ASN A 12 3.34 12.97 2.88
N ALA A 13 3.64 11.70 2.73
CA ALA A 13 4.41 11.17 1.62
C ALA A 13 3.55 10.14 0.90
N PRO A 14 2.45 10.61 0.22
CA PRO A 14 1.48 9.74 -0.45
C PRO A 14 2.09 9.02 -1.66
N LEU A 15 3.39 9.18 -1.84
CA LEU A 15 4.16 8.62 -2.93
C LEU A 15 5.58 8.33 -2.46
N VAL A 16 6.01 7.10 -2.63
CA VAL A 16 7.37 6.62 -2.35
C VAL A 16 7.85 5.82 -3.55
N ALA A 17 9.10 6.07 -4.00
CA ALA A 17 9.75 5.27 -5.01
C ALA A 17 11.22 5.08 -4.64
N PHE A 18 11.73 3.86 -4.78
CA PHE A 18 13.11 3.54 -4.46
C PHE A 18 13.60 2.28 -5.16
N ASN A 19 14.93 2.19 -5.33
CA ASN A 19 15.61 0.95 -5.65
C ASN A 19 15.96 0.23 -4.35
N HIS A 20 15.69 -1.05 -4.29
CA HIS A 20 16.08 -1.89 -3.16
C HIS A 20 17.04 -2.99 -3.60
N ILE A 21 18.14 -3.12 -2.86
CA ILE A 21 19.10 -4.22 -3.00
C ILE A 21 18.99 -5.03 -1.71
N ALA A 22 18.38 -6.20 -1.81
CA ALA A 22 18.15 -7.06 -0.67
C ALA A 22 19.22 -8.14 -0.60
N SER A 23 19.87 -8.27 0.55
CA SER A 23 20.65 -9.46 0.89
C SER A 23 19.72 -10.60 1.29
N PRO A 24 20.20 -11.87 1.27
CA PRO A 24 19.40 -13.00 1.73
C PRO A 24 18.82 -12.85 3.12
N ASP A 25 19.51 -12.14 4.01
CA ASP A 25 19.10 -11.90 5.41
C ASP A 25 17.93 -10.90 5.54
N ASN A 26 17.61 -10.16 4.48
CA ASN A 26 16.44 -9.27 4.46
C ASN A 26 15.12 -10.02 4.25
N PHE A 27 15.17 -11.30 3.93
CA PHE A 27 13.99 -12.16 3.75
C PHE A 27 13.78 -13.09 4.95
N PRO A 28 12.52 -13.47 5.24
CA PRO A 28 11.30 -13.09 4.53
C PRO A 28 10.81 -11.69 4.90
N ILE A 29 10.24 -10.97 3.93
CA ILE A 29 9.35 -9.85 4.22
C ILE A 29 8.04 -10.46 4.69
N LEU A 30 7.78 -10.33 5.99
CA LEU A 30 6.67 -11.00 6.66
C LEU A 30 5.30 -10.50 6.16
N PRO A 31 4.21 -11.28 6.32
CA PRO A 31 2.89 -10.88 5.94
C PRO A 31 2.51 -9.51 6.53
N HIS A 32 2.19 -8.56 5.66
CA HIS A 32 1.78 -7.20 6.03
C HIS A 32 0.77 -6.66 5.01
N TRP A 33 0.18 -5.51 5.32
CA TRP A 33 -0.69 -4.77 4.43
C TRP A 33 -0.51 -3.27 4.66
N HIS A 34 -0.84 -2.47 3.66
CA HIS A 34 -0.77 -1.01 3.70
C HIS A 34 -1.96 -0.38 2.97
N TYR A 35 -2.15 0.94 3.11
CA TYR A 35 -3.24 1.69 2.49
C TYR A 35 -2.97 2.09 1.05
N PHE A 36 -1.71 2.10 0.63
CA PHE A 36 -1.30 2.54 -0.69
C PHE A 36 -1.30 1.37 -1.69
N LEU A 37 -1.40 1.70 -2.95
CA LEU A 37 -1.09 0.77 -4.02
C LEU A 37 0.42 0.64 -4.11
N GLU A 38 0.93 -0.58 -4.17
CA GLU A 38 2.35 -0.87 -4.33
C GLU A 38 2.59 -1.67 -5.61
N ILE A 39 3.62 -1.26 -6.34
CA ILE A 39 4.06 -1.93 -7.56
C ILE A 39 5.53 -2.27 -7.39
N ILE A 40 5.86 -3.54 -7.55
CA ILE A 40 7.23 -4.05 -7.48
C ILE A 40 7.67 -4.54 -8.86
N HIS A 41 8.82 -4.06 -9.33
CA HIS A 41 9.48 -4.48 -10.55
C HIS A 41 10.79 -5.17 -10.21
N ILE A 42 10.94 -6.44 -10.58
CA ILE A 42 12.14 -7.23 -10.30
C ILE A 42 13.21 -6.89 -11.33
N LEU A 43 14.42 -6.56 -10.87
CA LEU A 43 15.57 -6.27 -11.74
C LEU A 43 16.55 -7.45 -11.78
N GLU A 44 16.86 -8.04 -10.64
CA GLU A 44 17.80 -9.15 -10.52
C GLU A 44 17.31 -10.14 -9.44
N GLY A 45 17.60 -11.42 -9.66
CA GLY A 45 17.21 -12.49 -8.75
C GLY A 45 15.76 -12.94 -8.93
N GLU A 46 15.34 -13.87 -8.08
CA GLU A 46 14.01 -14.46 -8.10
C GLU A 46 13.41 -14.44 -6.70
N VAL A 47 12.12 -14.13 -6.60
CA VAL A 47 11.39 -14.12 -5.33
C VAL A 47 10.08 -14.87 -5.44
N GLU A 48 9.68 -15.50 -4.34
CA GLU A 48 8.34 -16.04 -4.15
C GLU A 48 7.50 -15.00 -3.40
N THR A 49 6.35 -14.65 -3.93
CA THR A 49 5.44 -13.70 -3.31
C THR A 49 4.11 -14.37 -3.03
N VAL A 50 3.64 -14.24 -1.79
CA VAL A 50 2.33 -14.74 -1.36
C VAL A 50 1.38 -13.57 -1.21
N CYS A 51 0.21 -13.67 -1.85
CA CYS A 51 -0.81 -12.64 -1.83
C CYS A 51 -2.18 -13.29 -1.60
N GLY A 52 -2.72 -13.13 -0.39
CA GLY A 52 -3.89 -13.88 0.02
C GLY A 52 -3.65 -15.38 -0.04
N ASN A 53 -4.38 -16.09 -0.91
CA ASN A 53 -4.25 -17.54 -1.14
C ASN A 53 -3.44 -17.89 -2.39
N TYR A 54 -2.73 -16.92 -2.99
CA TYR A 54 -2.02 -17.10 -4.25
C TYR A 54 -0.51 -16.94 -4.06
N VAL A 55 0.24 -17.74 -4.80
CA VAL A 55 1.71 -17.70 -4.80
C VAL A 55 2.18 -17.36 -6.20
N TYR A 56 3.11 -16.40 -6.30
CA TYR A 56 3.73 -15.98 -7.54
C TYR A 56 5.24 -16.14 -7.42
N ILE A 57 5.87 -16.69 -8.46
CA ILE A 57 7.32 -16.66 -8.62
C ILE A 57 7.63 -15.55 -9.59
N LEU A 58 8.41 -14.58 -9.15
CA LEU A 58 8.79 -13.41 -9.93
C LEU A 58 10.23 -13.55 -10.39
N HIS A 59 10.44 -13.28 -11.67
CA HIS A 59 11.74 -13.29 -12.35
C HIS A 59 12.15 -11.86 -12.76
N PRO A 60 13.40 -11.64 -13.17
CA PRO A 60 13.83 -10.33 -13.68
C PRO A 60 12.94 -9.84 -14.85
N GLY A 61 12.50 -8.58 -14.73
CA GLY A 61 11.56 -7.94 -15.64
C GLY A 61 10.08 -8.13 -15.31
N ASP A 62 9.75 -8.98 -14.35
CA ASP A 62 8.37 -9.18 -13.91
C ASP A 62 7.90 -8.05 -13.00
N ILE A 63 6.59 -7.79 -13.02
CA ILE A 63 5.91 -6.84 -12.14
C ILE A 63 4.81 -7.53 -11.36
N ILE A 64 4.67 -7.16 -10.09
CA ILE A 64 3.51 -7.48 -9.27
C ILE A 64 2.90 -6.22 -8.69
N ILE A 65 1.56 -6.20 -8.57
CA ILE A 65 0.79 -5.10 -8.00
C ILE A 65 0.08 -5.57 -6.75
N PHE A 66 0.28 -4.87 -5.63
CA PHE A 66 -0.47 -5.07 -4.40
C PHE A 66 -1.48 -3.94 -4.24
N PHE A 67 -2.75 -4.32 -4.18
CA PHE A 67 -3.82 -3.36 -3.92
C PHE A 67 -3.83 -2.93 -2.46
N PRO A 68 -4.37 -1.74 -2.17
CA PRO A 68 -4.57 -1.31 -0.80
C PRO A 68 -5.21 -2.40 0.06
N GLN A 69 -4.63 -2.62 1.26
CA GLN A 69 -5.11 -3.57 2.28
C GLN A 69 -5.01 -5.06 1.91
N LEU A 70 -4.38 -5.39 0.79
CA LEU A 70 -4.12 -6.76 0.42
C LEU A 70 -2.94 -7.30 1.24
N ILE A 71 -3.16 -8.36 2.03
CA ILE A 71 -2.10 -9.00 2.79
C ILE A 71 -1.17 -9.72 1.82
N HIS A 72 0.11 -9.38 1.88
CA HIS A 72 1.15 -9.99 1.06
C HIS A 72 2.45 -10.17 1.84
N SER A 73 3.31 -11.03 1.32
CA SER A 73 4.63 -11.34 1.86
C SER A 73 5.57 -11.74 0.74
N ILE A 74 6.90 -11.56 0.94
CA ILE A 74 7.91 -11.88 -0.06
C ILE A 74 8.97 -12.78 0.58
N TYR A 75 9.30 -13.86 -0.09
CA TYR A 75 10.26 -14.85 0.32
C TYR A 75 11.37 -14.99 -0.72
N LYS A 76 12.56 -15.30 -0.25
CA LYS A 76 13.64 -15.72 -1.14
C LYS A 76 13.28 -17.07 -1.76
N LEU A 77 13.53 -17.25 -3.03
CA LEU A 77 13.39 -18.54 -3.70
C LEU A 77 14.62 -19.42 -3.38
N ASP A 78 14.56 -20.19 -2.30
CA ASP A 78 15.61 -21.14 -1.94
C ASP A 78 15.39 -22.48 -2.62
N GLY A 79 16.41 -22.94 -3.37
CA GLY A 79 16.34 -24.20 -4.12
C GLY A 79 16.29 -25.48 -3.28
N LYS A 80 16.29 -25.44 -1.93
CA LYS A 80 16.38 -26.62 -1.06
C LYS A 80 15.43 -26.71 0.13
N ASP A 81 14.83 -25.61 0.62
CA ASP A 81 14.04 -25.65 1.89
C ASP A 81 12.60 -25.15 1.74
N ASN A 82 11.96 -25.40 0.61
CA ASN A 82 10.56 -25.01 0.41
C ASN A 82 9.63 -25.94 1.22
N LYS A 83 9.32 -25.58 2.48
CA LYS A 83 8.25 -26.23 3.27
C LYS A 83 6.84 -26.07 2.64
N LEU A 84 6.70 -25.22 1.61
CA LEU A 84 5.53 -25.08 0.75
C LEU A 84 5.57 -26.01 -0.49
N SER A 85 6.55 -26.92 -0.58
CA SER A 85 6.75 -27.87 -1.69
C SER A 85 5.65 -28.94 -1.87
N GLY A 86 4.56 -28.87 -1.09
CA GLY A 86 3.36 -29.68 -1.30
C GLY A 86 2.37 -29.18 -2.34
N LEU A 87 2.60 -27.98 -2.90
CA LEU A 87 1.73 -27.39 -3.91
C LEU A 87 2.21 -27.75 -5.31
N ASP A 88 1.29 -28.30 -6.10
CA ASP A 88 1.54 -28.69 -7.49
C ASP A 88 1.89 -27.45 -8.34
N LYS A 89 3.19 -27.29 -8.61
CA LYS A 89 3.77 -26.17 -9.39
C LYS A 89 3.35 -26.16 -10.88
N SER A 90 2.60 -27.16 -11.33
CA SER A 90 2.12 -27.31 -12.72
C SER A 90 0.76 -26.68 -12.99
N LYS A 91 0.08 -26.15 -11.94
CA LYS A 91 -1.22 -25.50 -12.09
C LYS A 91 -1.12 -24.00 -11.82
N PRO A 92 -1.79 -23.16 -12.61
CA PRO A 92 -1.88 -21.74 -12.31
C PRO A 92 -2.54 -21.58 -10.92
N ALA A 93 -1.90 -20.81 -10.05
CA ALA A 93 -2.30 -20.40 -8.70
C ALA A 93 -3.36 -21.28 -8.01
N SER A 94 -2.94 -22.38 -7.37
CA SER A 94 -3.85 -23.25 -6.62
C SER A 94 -4.19 -22.64 -5.25
N LYS A 95 -5.47 -22.70 -4.84
CA LYS A 95 -5.94 -22.25 -3.52
C LYS A 95 -5.20 -23.02 -2.42
N VAL A 96 -4.52 -22.28 -1.55
CA VAL A 96 -3.92 -22.83 -0.33
C VAL A 96 -5.02 -23.11 0.68
N SER A 97 -5.13 -24.37 1.13
CA SER A 97 -6.04 -24.74 2.21
C SER A 97 -5.63 -24.05 3.52
N GLN A 98 -6.61 -23.57 4.28
CA GLN A 98 -6.41 -22.90 5.56
C GLN A 98 -5.77 -23.86 6.57
N GLU A 99 -4.45 -23.83 6.71
CA GLU A 99 -3.77 -24.38 7.89
C GLU A 99 -3.36 -23.24 8.82
N LYS A 100 -3.72 -23.40 10.10
CA LYS A 100 -3.76 -22.38 11.15
C LYS A 100 -2.41 -22.00 11.77
N ASP A 101 -1.25 -22.39 11.26
CA ASP A 101 0.00 -22.40 12.03
C ASP A 101 1.19 -21.64 11.41
N ILE A 102 0.97 -20.47 10.79
CA ILE A 102 2.08 -19.63 10.28
C ILE A 102 2.26 -18.33 11.08
N TYR A 103 1.89 -18.28 12.35
CA TYR A 103 2.12 -17.09 13.17
C TYR A 103 3.04 -17.38 14.35
N ASN A 104 4.28 -16.86 14.31
CA ASN A 104 5.19 -16.84 15.47
C ASN A 104 5.46 -15.38 15.89
N PRO A 105 4.93 -14.91 17.03
CA PRO A 105 4.98 -13.50 17.41
C PRO A 105 6.32 -12.98 17.93
N LYS A 106 7.41 -13.73 17.88
CA LYS A 106 8.69 -13.38 18.52
C LYS A 106 9.63 -12.47 17.73
N TYR A 107 9.30 -12.13 16.47
CA TYR A 107 10.22 -11.37 15.59
C TYR A 107 9.86 -9.90 15.35
N ASN A 108 8.97 -9.31 16.13
CA ASN A 108 8.24 -8.08 15.73
C ASN A 108 8.71 -6.76 16.33
N LEU A 109 9.97 -6.54 16.74
CA LEU A 109 10.27 -5.26 17.42
C LEU A 109 11.57 -4.52 17.03
N GLU A 110 12.42 -4.97 16.11
CA GLU A 110 13.72 -4.31 15.93
C GLU A 110 14.10 -3.77 14.53
N HIS A 111 13.27 -3.91 13.49
CA HIS A 111 13.68 -3.52 12.12
C HIS A 111 12.78 -2.48 11.44
N ASN A 112 12.50 -1.35 12.10
CA ASN A 112 11.92 -0.15 11.48
C ASN A 112 12.92 1.01 11.46
N SER A 113 14.14 0.77 10.99
CA SER A 113 15.10 1.84 10.66
C SER A 113 15.32 1.86 9.15
N ILE A 114 15.19 3.04 8.55
CA ILE A 114 15.72 3.33 7.23
C ILE A 114 17.20 2.93 7.27
N MET A 115 17.56 1.84 6.59
CA MET A 115 18.93 1.35 6.58
C MET A 115 19.81 2.35 5.84
N PRO A 116 20.94 2.78 6.41
CA PRO A 116 21.92 3.58 5.70
C PRO A 116 22.52 2.77 4.55
N VAL A 117 22.82 3.46 3.44
CA VAL A 117 23.56 2.89 2.31
C VAL A 117 24.87 2.30 2.84
N PRO A 118 25.19 1.01 2.62
CA PRO A 118 26.42 0.42 3.14
C PRO A 118 27.65 1.06 2.49
N GLU A 119 28.59 1.46 3.33
CA GLU A 119 29.93 1.88 2.87
C GLU A 119 30.65 0.72 2.17
N LYS A 120 31.46 1.06 1.16
CA LYS A 120 32.20 0.12 0.31
C LYS A 120 33.14 -0.78 1.13
N GLY A 121 32.70 -1.99 1.40
CA GLY A 121 33.52 -3.10 1.92
C GLY A 121 33.41 -4.28 0.97
N THR A 122 34.53 -4.97 0.72
CA THR A 122 34.75 -6.11 -0.16
C THR A 122 33.58 -7.10 -0.21
N ILE A 123 32.84 -7.07 -1.30
CA ILE A 123 31.66 -7.91 -1.56
C ILE A 123 32.18 -9.26 -2.04
N LYS A 124 31.97 -10.34 -1.24
CA LYS A 124 31.85 -11.70 -1.78
C LYS A 124 30.68 -11.68 -2.75
N GLU A 125 30.73 -12.43 -3.86
CA GLU A 125 29.61 -12.60 -4.79
C GLU A 125 28.42 -13.25 -4.04
N GLU A 126 27.70 -12.48 -3.25
CA GLU A 126 26.48 -12.87 -2.60
C GLU A 126 25.32 -12.60 -3.57
N TYR A 127 24.49 -13.60 -3.77
CA TYR A 127 23.26 -13.52 -4.55
C TYR A 127 22.39 -12.37 -4.02
N HIS A 128 22.29 -11.31 -4.80
CA HIS A 128 21.49 -10.14 -4.46
C HIS A 128 20.18 -10.16 -5.24
N ILE A 129 19.12 -9.80 -4.55
CA ILE A 129 17.83 -9.53 -5.19
C ILE A 129 17.71 -8.03 -5.32
N LYS A 130 17.51 -7.55 -6.57
CA LYS A 130 17.30 -6.12 -6.84
C LYS A 130 15.90 -5.91 -7.38
N TYR A 131 15.21 -4.95 -6.84
CA TYR A 131 13.88 -4.57 -7.31
C TYR A 131 13.62 -3.08 -7.09
N GLN A 132 12.68 -2.56 -7.87
CA GLN A 132 12.17 -1.20 -7.77
C GLN A 132 10.80 -1.24 -7.13
N VAL A 133 10.50 -0.26 -6.31
CA VAL A 133 9.20 -0.09 -5.66
C VAL A 133 8.62 1.26 -6.03
N LEU A 134 7.35 1.26 -6.42
CA LEU A 134 6.47 2.43 -6.47
C LEU A 134 5.30 2.17 -5.51
N LYS A 135 5.15 3.02 -4.50
CA LYS A 135 4.06 2.92 -3.53
C LYS A 135 3.38 4.27 -3.41
N PHE A 136 2.08 4.32 -3.66
CA PHE A 136 1.36 5.60 -3.73
C PHE A 136 -0.12 5.47 -3.38
N ASP A 137 -0.68 6.58 -2.90
CA ASP A 137 -2.12 6.76 -2.80
C ASP A 137 -2.67 7.17 -4.18
N LEU A 138 -3.69 6.46 -4.66
CA LEU A 138 -4.39 6.83 -5.89
C LEU A 138 -5.03 8.24 -5.83
N ASN A 139 -5.31 8.72 -4.61
CA ASN A 139 -5.80 10.08 -4.39
C ASN A 139 -4.74 11.15 -4.68
N PHE A 140 -3.46 10.78 -4.57
CA PHE A 140 -2.36 11.67 -4.92
C PHE A 140 -2.28 11.97 -6.42
N LEU A 141 -2.73 11.04 -7.26
CA LEU A 141 -2.75 11.27 -8.70
C LEU A 141 -3.73 12.39 -9.01
N ASN A 142 -3.19 13.54 -9.41
CA ASN A 142 -3.96 14.74 -9.74
C ASN A 142 -4.67 14.62 -11.13
N ILE A 143 -5.37 13.49 -11.32
CA ILE A 143 -6.22 13.20 -12.45
C ILE A 143 -7.66 13.57 -12.10
N ASN A 144 -8.45 13.93 -13.13
CA ASN A 144 -9.84 14.29 -12.86
C ASN A 144 -10.59 13.10 -12.20
N THR A 145 -11.58 13.44 -11.37
CA THR A 145 -12.35 12.47 -10.57
C THR A 145 -12.93 11.33 -11.41
N SER A 146 -13.40 11.63 -12.63
CA SER A 146 -13.95 10.62 -13.54
C SER A 146 -12.89 9.59 -14.00
N CYS A 147 -11.66 10.02 -14.31
CA CYS A 147 -10.57 9.14 -14.66
C CYS A 147 -10.14 8.30 -13.47
N LYS A 148 -10.03 8.90 -12.28
CA LYS A 148 -9.68 8.25 -11.03
C LYS A 148 -10.68 7.14 -10.68
N THR A 149 -11.98 7.45 -10.69
CA THR A 149 -13.05 6.47 -10.44
C THR A 149 -12.97 5.31 -11.44
N ARG A 150 -12.66 5.60 -12.71
CA ARG A 150 -12.52 4.58 -13.74
C ARG A 150 -11.33 3.66 -13.48
N PHE A 151 -10.18 4.20 -13.07
CA PHE A 151 -9.02 3.38 -12.68
C PHE A 151 -9.35 2.50 -11.47
N LEU A 152 -9.91 3.06 -10.41
CA LEU A 152 -10.30 2.30 -9.23
C LEU A 152 -11.21 1.12 -9.58
N LYS A 153 -12.23 1.34 -10.41
CA LYS A 153 -13.14 0.28 -10.87
C LYS A 153 -12.44 -0.80 -11.68
N ILE A 154 -11.56 -0.43 -12.61
CA ILE A 154 -10.82 -1.41 -13.42
C ILE A 154 -9.90 -2.23 -12.52
N PHE A 155 -9.24 -1.61 -11.56
CA PHE A 155 -8.37 -2.30 -10.61
C PHE A 155 -9.15 -3.25 -9.70
N GLU A 156 -10.27 -2.81 -9.13
CA GLU A 156 -11.15 -3.62 -8.30
C GLU A 156 -11.70 -4.83 -9.09
N LEU A 157 -12.13 -4.61 -10.33
CA LEU A 157 -12.62 -5.65 -11.21
C LEU A 157 -11.52 -6.67 -11.54
N ALA A 158 -10.33 -6.21 -11.90
CA ALA A 158 -9.20 -7.08 -12.19
C ALA A 158 -8.89 -8.01 -11.00
N TYR A 159 -8.77 -7.44 -9.80
CA TYR A 159 -8.53 -8.21 -8.59
C TYR A 159 -9.65 -9.21 -8.26
N SER A 160 -10.91 -8.81 -8.40
CA SER A 160 -12.07 -9.66 -8.06
C SER A 160 -12.29 -10.81 -9.03
N LYS A 161 -11.94 -10.64 -10.31
CA LYS A 161 -12.16 -11.64 -11.36
C LYS A 161 -11.08 -12.72 -11.41
N ASN A 162 -9.82 -12.31 -11.37
CA ASN A 162 -8.71 -13.25 -11.41
C ASN A 162 -7.45 -12.67 -10.77
N PRO A 163 -6.95 -13.26 -9.70
CA PRO A 163 -5.69 -12.84 -9.07
C PRO A 163 -4.47 -12.84 -10.00
N GLU A 164 -4.48 -13.62 -11.11
CA GLU A 164 -3.42 -13.55 -12.12
C GLU A 164 -3.27 -12.16 -12.74
N TYR A 165 -4.27 -11.28 -12.61
CA TYR A 165 -4.19 -9.89 -13.04
C TYR A 165 -3.24 -9.03 -12.16
N LEU A 166 -2.88 -9.49 -10.97
CA LEU A 166 -1.86 -8.81 -10.15
C LEU A 166 -0.45 -8.94 -10.73
N TYR A 167 -0.21 -9.96 -11.55
CA TYR A 167 1.09 -10.33 -12.10
C TYR A 167 1.20 -9.99 -13.59
N PHE A 168 2.35 -9.45 -13.96
CA PHE A 168 2.76 -9.19 -15.34
C PHE A 168 4.14 -9.77 -15.56
N SER A 169 4.25 -10.74 -16.45
CA SER A 169 5.57 -11.21 -16.89
C SER A 169 6.26 -10.17 -17.76
N SER A 170 7.58 -10.20 -17.80
CA SER A 170 8.42 -9.34 -18.64
C SER A 170 8.00 -9.36 -20.12
N GLY A 171 7.54 -10.52 -20.62
CA GLY A 171 7.03 -10.67 -21.97
C GLY A 171 5.73 -9.89 -22.25
N MET A 172 4.88 -9.65 -21.24
CA MET A 172 3.64 -8.89 -21.37
C MET A 172 3.88 -7.38 -21.46
N LEU A 173 5.04 -6.91 -21.04
CA LEU A 173 5.37 -5.50 -20.88
C LEU A 173 6.57 -5.06 -21.74
N LYS A 174 7.05 -5.93 -22.65
CA LYS A 174 8.26 -5.73 -23.45
C LYS A 174 8.30 -4.45 -24.28
N ASP A 175 7.12 -3.94 -24.69
CA ASP A 175 7.00 -2.73 -25.51
C ASP A 175 6.92 -1.44 -24.66
N LEU A 176 7.12 -1.56 -23.33
CA LEU A 176 6.99 -0.47 -22.39
C LEU A 176 8.33 -0.13 -21.75
N PRO A 177 8.67 1.14 -21.62
CA PRO A 177 9.87 1.60 -20.92
C PRO A 177 9.68 1.53 -19.39
N ILE A 178 9.40 0.33 -18.85
CA ILE A 178 9.07 0.15 -17.43
C ILE A 178 10.21 0.61 -16.53
N TYR A 179 11.43 0.16 -16.84
CA TYR A 179 12.62 0.53 -16.07
C TYR A 179 12.83 2.04 -16.02
N GLU A 180 12.67 2.73 -17.16
CA GLU A 180 12.80 4.17 -17.28
C GLU A 180 11.70 4.91 -16.52
N ILE A 181 10.47 4.41 -16.53
CA ILE A 181 9.35 4.97 -15.76
C ILE A 181 9.66 4.94 -14.26
N PHE A 182 10.11 3.79 -13.74
CA PHE A 182 10.47 3.67 -12.33
C PHE A 182 11.67 4.57 -11.97
N ASN A 183 12.72 4.56 -12.78
CA ASN A 183 13.89 5.39 -12.54
C ASN A 183 13.56 6.88 -12.55
N THR A 184 12.78 7.35 -13.51
CA THR A 184 12.34 8.74 -13.54
C THR A 184 11.56 9.11 -12.28
N CYS A 185 10.64 8.26 -11.84
CA CYS A 185 9.91 8.51 -10.58
C CYS A 185 10.86 8.57 -9.37
N ILE A 186 11.86 7.69 -9.30
CA ILE A 186 12.84 7.64 -8.23
C ILE A 186 13.72 8.91 -8.23
N GLU A 187 14.23 9.31 -9.39
CA GLU A 187 15.07 10.50 -9.55
C GLU A 187 14.32 11.78 -9.22
N GLU A 188 13.12 11.95 -9.73
CA GLU A 188 12.27 13.11 -9.46
C GLU A 188 11.93 13.25 -7.97
N LEU A 189 11.60 12.14 -7.28
CA LEU A 189 11.33 12.16 -5.85
C LEU A 189 12.58 12.44 -4.99
N ASN A 190 13.76 12.07 -5.46
CA ASN A 190 15.02 12.35 -4.77
C ASN A 190 15.48 13.79 -4.96
N THR A 191 15.35 14.33 -6.17
CA THR A 191 15.82 15.67 -6.52
C THR A 191 14.82 16.76 -6.16
N LYS A 192 13.52 16.44 -6.24
CA LYS A 192 12.40 17.36 -5.99
C LYS A 192 12.52 18.69 -6.75
N ASN A 193 12.96 18.61 -8.01
CA ASN A 193 12.98 19.77 -8.88
C ASN A 193 11.57 20.34 -9.09
N TYR A 194 11.48 21.60 -9.53
CA TYR A 194 10.18 22.22 -9.78
C TYR A 194 9.32 21.36 -10.74
N GLY A 195 8.12 21.00 -10.30
CA GLY A 195 7.18 20.16 -11.08
C GLY A 195 7.47 18.65 -11.00
N TYR A 196 8.34 18.17 -10.12
CA TYR A 196 8.63 16.74 -9.93
C TYR A 196 7.37 15.91 -9.70
N ASP A 197 6.43 16.43 -8.93
CA ASP A 197 5.15 15.79 -8.63
C ASP A 197 4.29 15.59 -9.89
N ILE A 198 4.29 16.56 -10.80
CA ILE A 198 3.58 16.47 -12.09
C ILE A 198 4.23 15.38 -12.97
N VAL A 199 5.56 15.35 -13.04
CA VAL A 199 6.30 14.35 -13.82
C VAL A 199 5.99 12.95 -13.27
N VAL A 200 6.10 12.76 -11.96
CA VAL A 200 5.82 11.47 -11.33
C VAL A 200 4.37 11.04 -11.53
N CYS A 201 3.39 11.93 -11.30
CA CYS A 201 1.98 11.62 -11.54
C CYS A 201 1.70 11.22 -12.99
N SER A 202 2.37 11.85 -13.97
CA SER A 202 2.20 11.52 -15.38
C SER A 202 2.74 10.13 -15.71
N HIS A 203 3.91 9.76 -15.17
CA HIS A 203 4.53 8.45 -15.35
C HIS A 203 3.70 7.33 -14.70
N ILE A 204 3.21 7.55 -13.48
CA ILE A 204 2.31 6.59 -12.82
C ILE A 204 1.01 6.45 -13.60
N SER A 205 0.39 7.53 -14.05
CA SER A 205 -0.85 7.48 -14.84
C SER A 205 -0.66 6.73 -16.16
N THR A 206 0.50 6.90 -16.78
CA THR A 206 0.89 6.16 -17.97
C THR A 206 0.98 4.66 -17.66
N LEU A 207 1.71 4.27 -16.60
CA LEU A 207 1.88 2.88 -16.17
C LEU A 207 0.53 2.21 -15.86
N LEU A 208 -0.35 2.88 -15.10
CA LEU A 208 -1.70 2.40 -14.80
C LEU A 208 -2.55 2.20 -16.05
N SER A 209 -2.41 3.09 -17.04
CA SER A 209 -3.10 2.97 -18.33
C SER A 209 -2.66 1.74 -19.10
N TYR A 210 -1.38 1.40 -19.04
CA TYR A 210 -0.85 0.20 -19.66
C TYR A 210 -1.34 -1.07 -19.00
N PHE A 211 -1.36 -1.13 -17.67
CA PHE A 211 -1.94 -2.26 -16.95
C PHE A 211 -3.41 -2.47 -17.33
N ALA A 212 -4.21 -1.40 -17.34
CA ALA A 212 -5.60 -1.47 -17.75
C ALA A 212 -5.76 -2.01 -19.18
N ARG A 213 -4.95 -1.51 -20.15
CA ARG A 213 -4.98 -2.00 -21.52
C ARG A 213 -4.58 -3.46 -21.63
N ASN A 214 -3.59 -3.90 -20.87
CA ASN A 214 -3.17 -5.31 -20.84
C ASN A 214 -4.30 -6.20 -20.29
N TRP A 215 -4.94 -5.81 -19.20
CA TRP A 215 -6.09 -6.55 -18.65
C TRP A 215 -7.25 -6.66 -19.64
N ILE A 216 -7.58 -5.57 -20.33
CA ILE A 216 -8.61 -5.56 -21.38
C ILE A 216 -8.21 -6.54 -22.50
N GLY A 217 -6.96 -6.49 -22.95
CA GLY A 217 -6.43 -7.42 -23.95
C GLY A 217 -6.45 -8.89 -23.51
N ARG A 218 -6.41 -9.16 -22.20
CA ARG A 218 -6.55 -10.48 -21.58
C ARG A 218 -8.02 -10.89 -21.33
N GLY A 219 -8.98 -10.08 -21.77
CA GLY A 219 -10.42 -10.37 -21.69
C GLY A 219 -11.14 -9.78 -20.48
N LEU A 220 -10.56 -8.79 -19.78
CA LEU A 220 -11.29 -8.04 -18.76
C LEU A 220 -12.39 -7.21 -19.44
N ASP A 221 -13.65 -7.50 -19.12
CA ASP A 221 -14.79 -6.78 -19.68
C ASP A 221 -15.06 -5.47 -18.94
N ILE A 222 -14.78 -4.35 -19.62
CA ILE A 222 -14.96 -3.01 -19.06
C ILE A 222 -16.43 -2.56 -19.11
N ASP A 223 -17.21 -3.05 -20.05
CA ASP A 223 -18.63 -2.67 -20.18
C ASP A 223 -19.39 -3.06 -18.91
N GLU A 224 -19.02 -4.16 -18.26
CA GLU A 224 -19.54 -4.55 -16.96
C GLU A 224 -19.17 -3.51 -15.88
N THR A 225 -17.99 -2.91 -15.94
CA THR A 225 -17.52 -1.87 -15.01
C THR A 225 -18.27 -0.55 -15.15
N ILE A 226 -18.66 -0.21 -16.37
CA ILE A 226 -19.39 1.04 -16.67
C ILE A 226 -20.86 0.89 -16.33
N ARG A 227 -21.45 -0.30 -16.55
CA ARG A 227 -22.88 -0.58 -16.29
C ARG A 227 -23.19 -0.76 -14.81
N THR A 228 -22.23 -1.17 -13.99
CA THR A 228 -22.41 -1.33 -12.54
C THR A 228 -22.16 -0.03 -11.76
N SER A 229 -22.45 1.12 -12.36
CA SER A 229 -22.26 2.47 -11.77
C SER A 229 -23.07 2.73 -10.47
N ASN A 230 -23.76 1.75 -9.93
CA ASN A 230 -24.35 1.76 -8.60
C ASN A 230 -23.50 1.01 -7.54
N ASN A 231 -22.20 0.86 -7.79
CA ASN A 231 -21.35 0.16 -6.84
C ASN A 231 -21.14 1.04 -5.58
N PRO A 232 -21.28 0.50 -4.37
CA PRO A 232 -21.07 1.23 -3.12
C PRO A 232 -19.71 1.93 -3.04
N SER A 233 -18.68 1.41 -3.72
CA SER A 233 -17.34 2.03 -3.77
C SER A 233 -17.33 3.45 -4.37
N ASP A 234 -18.24 3.76 -5.30
CA ASP A 234 -18.32 5.11 -5.90
C ASP A 234 -18.83 6.15 -4.91
N ALA A 235 -19.76 5.75 -4.03
CA ALA A 235 -20.25 6.61 -2.96
C ALA A 235 -19.15 6.90 -1.92
N PHE A 236 -18.21 5.96 -1.72
CA PHE A 236 -17.15 6.12 -0.74
C PHE A 236 -15.93 6.91 -1.23
N ALA A 237 -15.68 6.99 -2.53
CA ALA A 237 -14.54 7.77 -3.06
C ALA A 237 -14.62 9.24 -2.64
N GLY A 238 -15.81 9.85 -2.69
CA GLY A 238 -16.05 11.20 -2.20
C GLY A 238 -15.99 11.34 -0.68
N ILE A 239 -16.36 10.28 0.05
CA ILE A 239 -16.37 10.30 1.52
C ILE A 239 -14.96 10.24 2.11
N THR A 240 -14.06 9.43 1.55
CA THR A 240 -12.67 9.40 2.03
C THR A 240 -11.97 10.73 1.78
N GLU A 241 -12.17 11.33 0.61
CA GLU A 241 -11.66 12.66 0.32
C GLU A 241 -12.24 13.72 1.26
N TYR A 242 -13.53 13.63 1.57
CA TYR A 242 -14.18 14.51 2.54
C TYR A 242 -13.56 14.35 3.94
N ILE A 243 -13.39 13.11 4.41
CA ILE A 243 -12.75 12.81 5.69
C ILE A 243 -11.32 13.36 5.75
N GLU A 244 -10.54 13.21 4.67
CA GLU A 244 -9.17 13.70 4.58
C GLU A 244 -9.06 15.22 4.61
N LYS A 245 -10.06 15.93 4.07
CA LYS A 245 -10.12 17.39 4.11
C LYS A 245 -10.63 17.95 5.44
N HIS A 246 -11.51 17.20 6.12
CA HIS A 246 -12.23 17.65 7.33
C HIS A 246 -11.85 16.84 8.58
N TYR A 247 -10.66 16.17 8.58
CA TYR A 247 -10.26 15.26 9.65
C TYR A 247 -10.20 15.92 11.03
N ASN A 248 -9.91 17.23 11.09
CA ASN A 248 -9.81 18.00 12.34
C ASN A 248 -11.19 18.47 12.86
N GLU A 249 -12.25 18.30 12.08
CA GLU A 249 -13.61 18.65 12.47
C GLU A 249 -14.33 17.50 13.18
N PRO A 250 -15.43 17.77 13.89
CA PRO A 250 -16.28 16.73 14.49
C PRO A 250 -17.01 15.93 13.41
N LEU A 251 -16.39 14.86 12.91
CA LEU A 251 -16.99 13.98 11.90
C LEU A 251 -17.97 13.00 12.57
N ARG A 252 -19.25 13.06 12.20
CA ARG A 252 -20.28 12.13 12.62
C ARG A 252 -20.58 11.11 11.53
N ILE A 253 -20.49 9.82 11.88
CA ILE A 253 -20.66 8.73 10.89
C ILE A 253 -22.07 8.75 10.28
N ASN A 254 -23.09 9.21 11.02
CA ASN A 254 -24.44 9.36 10.48
C ASN A 254 -24.50 10.40 9.35
N GLU A 255 -23.82 11.53 9.51
CA GLU A 255 -23.75 12.57 8.49
C GLU A 255 -23.02 12.08 7.25
N LEU A 256 -21.93 11.34 7.44
CA LEU A 256 -21.20 10.70 6.33
C LEU A 256 -22.06 9.66 5.60
N ALA A 257 -22.88 8.91 6.31
CA ALA A 257 -23.83 7.97 5.71
C ALA A 257 -24.90 8.70 4.89
N GLU A 258 -25.45 9.80 5.42
CA GLU A 258 -26.42 10.64 4.71
C GLU A 258 -25.84 11.24 3.42
N MET A 259 -24.58 11.69 3.45
CA MET A 259 -23.88 12.17 2.25
C MET A 259 -23.78 11.10 1.16
N CYS A 260 -23.75 9.83 1.54
CA CYS A 260 -23.79 8.70 0.61
C CYS A 260 -25.22 8.25 0.24
N GLY A 261 -26.27 8.91 0.74
CA GLY A 261 -27.65 8.48 0.57
C GLY A 261 -27.96 7.13 1.24
N MET A 262 -27.25 6.79 2.33
CA MET A 262 -27.34 5.48 2.98
C MET A 262 -27.80 5.58 4.42
N SER A 263 -28.45 4.51 4.93
CA SER A 263 -28.62 4.35 6.37
C SER A 263 -27.28 4.07 7.04
N TYR A 264 -27.12 4.43 8.32
CA TYR A 264 -25.92 4.16 9.12
C TYR A 264 -25.46 2.69 9.03
N SER A 265 -26.39 1.75 9.19
CA SER A 265 -26.06 0.32 9.20
C SER A 265 -25.55 -0.16 7.84
N ASN A 266 -26.14 0.31 6.76
CA ASN A 266 -25.69 -0.03 5.40
C ASN A 266 -24.33 0.61 5.09
N PHE A 267 -24.16 1.88 5.41
CA PHE A 267 -22.89 2.60 5.30
C PHE A 267 -21.78 1.90 6.08
N ALA A 268 -21.98 1.61 7.37
CA ALA A 268 -20.98 0.98 8.23
C ALA A 268 -20.58 -0.42 7.71
N ARG A 269 -21.55 -1.21 7.26
CA ARG A 269 -21.31 -2.53 6.68
C ARG A 269 -20.51 -2.43 5.37
N LEU A 270 -20.93 -1.58 4.46
CA LEU A 270 -20.29 -1.43 3.15
C LEU A 270 -18.91 -0.78 3.28
N PHE A 271 -18.77 0.26 4.12
CA PHE A 271 -17.48 0.89 4.40
C PHE A 271 -16.47 -0.14 4.93
N LYS A 272 -16.91 -1.00 5.87
CA LYS A 272 -16.06 -2.08 6.40
C LYS A 272 -15.74 -3.15 5.36
N GLN A 273 -16.64 -3.45 4.43
CA GLN A 273 -16.37 -4.37 3.32
C GLN A 273 -15.36 -3.78 2.33
N THR A 274 -15.50 -2.49 2.00
CA THR A 274 -14.63 -1.80 1.02
C THR A 274 -13.23 -1.52 1.58
N TYR A 275 -13.16 -1.00 2.84
CA TYR A 275 -11.90 -0.59 3.45
C TYR A 275 -11.39 -1.55 4.53
N HIS A 276 -12.02 -2.70 4.75
CA HIS A 276 -11.72 -3.74 5.75
C HIS A 276 -11.57 -3.23 7.19
N GLN A 277 -11.96 -1.97 7.44
CA GLN A 277 -11.97 -1.31 8.73
C GLN A 277 -13.23 -0.45 8.87
N SER A 278 -13.61 -0.13 10.10
CA SER A 278 -14.74 0.79 10.33
C SER A 278 -14.37 2.22 9.91
N CYS A 279 -15.36 3.01 9.52
CA CYS A 279 -15.18 4.42 9.20
C CYS A 279 -14.55 5.21 10.38
N LYS A 280 -14.89 4.85 11.62
CA LYS A 280 -14.26 5.42 12.83
C LYS A 280 -12.76 5.11 12.88
N GLU A 281 -12.35 3.88 12.60
CA GLU A 281 -10.95 3.49 12.57
C GLU A 281 -10.20 4.19 11.44
N TYR A 282 -10.84 4.41 10.31
CA TYR A 282 -10.29 5.18 9.21
C TYR A 282 -10.04 6.64 9.61
N ILE A 283 -11.02 7.31 10.25
CA ILE A 283 -10.85 8.67 10.77
C ILE A 283 -9.72 8.73 11.83
N GLU A 284 -9.67 7.76 12.76
CA GLU A 284 -8.59 7.67 13.76
C GLU A 284 -7.22 7.55 13.06
N PHE A 285 -7.12 6.75 12.00
CA PHE A 285 -5.90 6.58 11.21
C PHE A 285 -5.44 7.90 10.56
N ILE A 286 -6.34 8.60 9.86
CA ILE A 286 -6.03 9.89 9.24
C ILE A 286 -5.51 10.90 10.27
N ARG A 287 -6.21 11.02 11.41
CA ARG A 287 -5.82 11.92 12.50
C ARG A 287 -4.45 11.58 13.08
N LEU A 288 -4.17 10.29 13.30
CA LEU A 288 -2.90 9.84 13.87
C LEU A 288 -1.72 10.11 12.94
N ASN A 289 -1.89 9.99 11.63
CA ASN A 289 -0.84 10.37 10.68
C ASN A 289 -0.52 11.87 10.78
N LYS A 290 -1.54 12.72 10.91
CA LYS A 290 -1.33 14.17 11.15
C LYS A 290 -0.65 14.46 12.49
N VAL A 291 -0.97 13.69 13.53
CA VAL A 291 -0.25 13.77 14.83
C VAL A 291 1.23 13.44 14.65
N GLU A 292 1.58 12.38 13.91
CA GLU A 292 2.97 12.02 13.66
C GLU A 292 3.73 13.13 12.95
N ASP A 293 3.11 13.75 11.93
CA ASP A 293 3.70 14.87 11.22
C ASP A 293 4.05 16.03 12.15
N LEU A 294 3.07 16.44 12.97
CA LEU A 294 3.26 17.54 13.91
C LEU A 294 4.29 17.19 14.99
N LEU A 295 4.35 15.93 15.44
CA LEU A 295 5.37 15.46 16.38
C LEU A 295 6.78 15.50 15.78
N LEU A 296 6.95 15.23 14.49
CA LEU A 296 8.24 15.20 13.79
C LEU A 296 8.70 16.59 13.38
N MET A 297 7.79 17.44 12.94
CA MET A 297 8.12 18.73 12.33
C MET A 297 8.10 19.89 13.32
N THR A 298 7.56 19.70 14.53
CA THR A 298 7.33 20.79 15.47
C THR A 298 7.55 20.36 16.92
N ASN A 299 7.87 21.35 17.78
CA ASN A 299 7.98 21.17 19.22
C ASN A 299 6.70 21.60 19.97
N ILE A 300 5.57 21.76 19.29
CA ILE A 300 4.31 22.13 19.92
C ILE A 300 3.83 21.06 20.90
N ASP A 301 3.07 21.50 21.92
CA ASP A 301 2.57 20.60 22.96
C ASP A 301 1.46 19.66 22.45
N LEU A 302 1.25 18.56 23.20
CA LEU A 302 0.27 17.54 22.82
C LEU A 302 -1.17 18.03 22.92
N THR A 303 -1.45 19.04 23.73
CA THR A 303 -2.79 19.61 23.87
C THR A 303 -3.16 20.35 22.59
N TYR A 304 -2.23 21.15 22.08
CA TYR A 304 -2.41 21.84 20.82
C TYR A 304 -2.54 20.82 19.66
N ILE A 305 -1.63 19.82 19.60
CA ILE A 305 -1.71 18.75 18.59
C ILE A 305 -3.05 18.05 18.62
N SER A 306 -3.58 17.74 19.82
CA SER A 306 -4.88 17.06 19.92
C SER A 306 -6.01 17.88 19.30
N HIS A 307 -5.99 19.18 19.48
CA HIS A 307 -6.97 20.09 18.95
C HIS A 307 -6.88 20.22 17.42
N GLU A 308 -5.68 20.47 16.92
CA GLU A 308 -5.41 20.61 15.47
C GLU A 308 -5.70 19.32 14.68
N THR A 309 -5.64 18.17 15.33
CA THR A 309 -5.86 16.89 14.68
C THR A 309 -7.25 16.28 14.96
N GLY A 310 -8.15 17.07 15.58
CA GLY A 310 -9.56 16.69 15.78
C GLY A 310 -9.80 15.64 16.85
N PHE A 311 -8.85 15.41 17.78
CA PHE A 311 -9.11 14.61 18.97
C PHE A 311 -9.89 15.46 20.01
N ALA A 312 -10.78 14.79 20.76
CA ALA A 312 -11.59 15.47 21.77
C ALA A 312 -10.74 16.14 22.87
N ASP A 313 -9.63 15.50 23.25
CA ASP A 313 -8.67 15.98 24.23
C ASP A 313 -7.32 15.24 24.09
N CYS A 314 -6.30 15.75 24.80
CA CYS A 314 -4.96 15.17 24.82
C CYS A 314 -4.96 13.72 25.36
N SER A 315 -5.82 13.38 26.33
CA SER A 315 -5.91 12.02 26.88
C SER A 315 -6.46 11.03 25.85
N HIS A 316 -7.43 11.47 25.06
CA HIS A 316 -7.97 10.67 23.94
C HIS A 316 -6.90 10.44 22.87
N LEU A 317 -6.16 11.49 22.49
CA LEU A 317 -5.02 11.37 21.57
C LEU A 317 -4.00 10.35 22.10
N ILE A 318 -3.51 10.51 23.33
CA ILE A 318 -2.48 9.61 23.90
C ILE A 318 -2.94 8.16 23.92
N ARG A 319 -4.18 7.88 24.34
CA ARG A 319 -4.72 6.52 24.36
C ARG A 319 -4.83 5.92 22.96
N THR A 320 -5.33 6.69 22.02
CA THR A 320 -5.50 6.24 20.62
C THR A 320 -4.15 6.03 19.97
N PHE A 321 -3.22 6.94 20.13
CA PHE A 321 -1.87 6.83 19.61
C PHE A 321 -1.14 5.59 20.16
N LYS A 322 -1.19 5.38 21.48
CA LYS A 322 -0.59 4.20 22.12
C LYS A 322 -1.25 2.89 21.65
N LYS A 323 -2.58 2.88 21.46
CA LYS A 323 -3.32 1.73 20.92
C LYS A 323 -2.84 1.35 19.50
N TRP A 324 -2.52 2.33 18.67
CA TRP A 324 -2.13 2.12 17.28
C TRP A 324 -0.62 1.90 17.09
N LYS A 325 0.21 2.65 17.82
CA LYS A 325 1.68 2.67 17.64
C LYS A 325 2.45 1.90 18.72
N GLY A 326 1.79 1.39 19.75
CA GLY A 326 2.41 0.66 20.85
C GLY A 326 3.12 1.54 21.88
N ILE A 327 3.48 2.78 21.53
CA ILE A 327 4.18 3.75 22.41
C ILE A 327 3.42 5.07 22.48
N THR A 328 3.73 5.91 23.49
CA THR A 328 3.09 7.22 23.64
C THR A 328 3.62 8.24 22.64
N PRO A 329 2.86 9.32 22.31
CA PRO A 329 3.35 10.40 21.45
C PRO A 329 4.67 11.01 21.91
N LYS A 330 4.87 11.17 23.24
CA LYS A 330 6.11 11.69 23.82
C LYS A 330 7.29 10.74 23.57
N GLN A 331 7.08 9.43 23.77
CA GLN A 331 8.10 8.42 23.46
C GLN A 331 8.41 8.37 21.96
N TRP A 332 7.39 8.55 21.13
CA TRP A 332 7.55 8.62 19.68
C TRP A 332 8.40 9.82 19.27
N ARG A 333 8.12 11.02 19.78
CA ARG A 333 8.92 12.24 19.53
C ARG A 333 10.37 12.02 19.90
N ASN A 334 10.65 11.60 21.15
CA ASN A 334 12.01 11.39 21.64
C ASN A 334 12.80 10.34 20.83
N LYS A 335 12.12 9.32 20.27
CA LYS A 335 12.77 8.30 19.44
C LYS A 335 13.18 8.83 18.06
N ASN A 336 12.48 9.84 17.55
CA ASN A 336 12.66 10.38 16.21
C ASN A 336 13.31 11.79 16.18
N GLU A 337 13.58 12.39 17.34
CA GLU A 337 14.38 13.62 17.52
C GLU A 337 15.88 13.29 17.43
N LYS A 338 16.37 12.77 16.29
CA LYS A 338 17.81 12.61 16.04
C LYS A 338 18.23 13.42 14.83
#